data_fa9196d764b0144b9a2bfd4c646aa08a
#
_entry.id   fa9196d764b0144b9a2bfd4c646aa08a
#
_cell.length_a   1.000
_cell.length_b   1.000
_cell.length_c   1.000
_cell.angle_alpha   90.00
_cell.angle_beta   90.00
_cell.angle_gamma   90.00
#
_symmetry.space_group_name_H-M   'P 1'
#
loop_
_entity.id
_entity.type
_entity.pdbx_description
1 polymer ?
#
loop_
_entity_poly.entity_id
_entity_poly.type
_entity_poly.pdbx_seq_one_letter_code
_entity_poly.pdbx_strand_id
1 'polypeptide(L)'
;MIKIALIFFMTFSILSSNDISLQFSGVKTNYINAKGETKQITIEREIDPKCMDIHISNDVFWKAKYASNKVPKACKSTFITSAGKVIFPMQIHKEIETYGEMEVMAFIKKMQHDSTMLFIDTRDEEWYEYRTIPGAMNIHYVYMMKPKVFEEEYKKSLVKLGILGKKKPFDFSQAKTILLFCNGAWCSQSPKMVKALLALGYPPEKIKWYRGGMDDWLGLSMTTTKK
;
A
#
# COMPACT_ATOMS: atom_id res chain seq x y z
N MET A 1 -19.65 -53.09 -43.16
CA MET A 1 -19.23 -51.66 -43.13
C MET A 1 -19.52 -51.09 -41.73
N ILE A 2 -18.47 -51.02 -40.88
CA ILE A 2 -18.55 -50.54 -39.47
C ILE A 2 -18.23 -49.07 -39.51
N LYS A 3 -19.20 -48.23 -39.14
CA LYS A 3 -18.99 -46.78 -38.97
C LYS A 3 -18.41 -46.52 -37.57
N ILE A 4 -17.14 -46.16 -37.53
CA ILE A 4 -16.47 -45.71 -36.31
C ILE A 4 -16.85 -44.23 -36.11
N ALA A 5 -17.65 -43.92 -35.07
CA ALA A 5 -17.94 -42.58 -34.64
C ALA A 5 -16.77 -42.08 -33.76
N LEU A 6 -16.01 -41.12 -34.26
CA LEU A 6 -14.99 -40.40 -33.47
C LEU A 6 -15.69 -39.45 -32.51
N ILE A 7 -15.71 -39.79 -31.25
CA ILE A 7 -16.16 -38.89 -30.19
C ILE A 7 -14.98 -37.96 -29.84
N PHE A 8 -15.09 -36.69 -30.26
CA PHE A 8 -14.14 -35.63 -29.91
C PHE A 8 -14.42 -35.19 -28.48
N PHE A 9 -13.61 -35.65 -27.52
CA PHE A 9 -13.64 -35.16 -26.17
C PHE A 9 -13.00 -33.73 -26.16
N MET A 10 -13.85 -32.71 -26.17
CA MET A 10 -13.43 -31.33 -25.92
C MET A 10 -13.13 -31.19 -24.42
N THR A 11 -11.86 -31.33 -24.05
CA THR A 11 -11.42 -30.96 -22.69
C THR A 11 -11.55 -29.46 -22.53
N PHE A 12 -12.61 -29.05 -21.87
CA PHE A 12 -12.74 -27.67 -21.36
C PHE A 12 -11.67 -27.52 -20.28
N SER A 13 -10.55 -26.92 -20.62
CA SER A 13 -9.60 -26.39 -19.62
C SER A 13 -10.31 -25.25 -18.93
N ILE A 14 -10.84 -25.51 -17.73
CA ILE A 14 -11.26 -24.46 -16.82
C ILE A 14 -9.96 -23.74 -16.46
N LEU A 15 -9.69 -22.61 -17.11
CA LEU A 15 -8.74 -21.63 -16.61
C LEU A 15 -9.28 -21.20 -15.23
N SER A 16 -8.75 -21.81 -14.19
CA SER A 16 -8.87 -21.30 -12.85
C SER A 16 -8.22 -19.92 -12.88
N SER A 17 -9.01 -18.87 -13.05
CA SER A 17 -8.57 -17.53 -12.71
C SER A 17 -8.06 -17.64 -11.28
N ASN A 18 -6.79 -17.35 -11.05
CA ASN A 18 -6.28 -17.11 -9.70
C ASN A 18 -7.04 -15.90 -9.18
N ASP A 19 -8.19 -16.16 -8.60
CA ASP A 19 -9.05 -15.16 -8.01
C ASP A 19 -8.25 -14.59 -6.83
N ILE A 20 -7.68 -13.40 -7.02
CA ILE A 20 -6.97 -12.64 -5.98
C ILE A 20 -8.04 -12.09 -5.03
N SER A 21 -8.93 -12.92 -4.60
CA SER A 21 -9.98 -12.58 -3.66
C SER A 21 -9.43 -12.64 -2.25
N LEU A 22 -9.49 -11.53 -1.52
CA LEU A 22 -9.18 -11.46 -0.09
C LEU A 22 -10.03 -12.38 0.78
N GLN A 23 -11.11 -12.95 0.23
CA GLN A 23 -11.97 -13.88 0.94
C GLN A 23 -11.29 -15.21 1.28
N PHE A 24 -10.23 -15.60 0.55
CA PHE A 24 -9.70 -16.97 0.60
C PHE A 24 -8.29 -17.12 1.16
N SER A 25 -7.46 -16.10 1.13
CA SER A 25 -6.10 -16.21 1.66
C SER A 25 -5.48 -14.85 1.86
N GLY A 26 -5.44 -14.35 3.06
CA GLY A 26 -4.63 -13.20 3.40
C GLY A 26 -3.17 -13.36 2.92
N VAL A 27 -2.41 -12.29 2.92
CA VAL A 27 -0.99 -12.30 2.57
C VAL A 27 -0.15 -12.34 3.83
N LYS A 28 0.70 -13.36 3.96
CA LYS A 28 1.69 -13.43 5.06
C LYS A 28 2.84 -12.49 4.77
N THR A 29 3.23 -11.71 5.77
CA THR A 29 4.40 -10.83 5.72
C THR A 29 5.08 -10.75 7.07
N ASN A 30 6.30 -10.24 7.08
CA ASN A 30 7.03 -9.97 8.31
C ASN A 30 7.03 -8.46 8.60
N TYR A 31 7.05 -8.11 9.88
CA TYR A 31 7.27 -6.74 10.34
C TYR A 31 8.20 -6.74 11.57
N ILE A 32 8.83 -5.61 11.82
CA ILE A 32 9.66 -5.42 13.02
C ILE A 32 8.82 -4.67 14.05
N ASN A 33 8.63 -5.27 15.22
CA ASN A 33 7.90 -4.65 16.31
C ASN A 33 8.74 -3.58 17.05
N ALA A 34 8.15 -2.90 18.02
CA ALA A 34 8.83 -1.86 18.82
C ALA A 34 10.08 -2.36 19.60
N LYS A 35 10.22 -3.68 19.77
CA LYS A 35 11.40 -4.29 20.42
C LYS A 35 12.49 -4.71 19.44
N GLY A 36 12.31 -4.42 18.13
CA GLY A 36 13.25 -4.85 17.10
C GLY A 36 13.14 -6.32 16.68
N GLU A 37 12.11 -7.05 17.12
CA GLU A 37 11.91 -8.45 16.79
C GLU A 37 11.15 -8.61 15.49
N THR A 38 11.58 -9.53 14.63
CA THR A 38 10.82 -9.91 13.42
C THR A 38 9.64 -10.79 13.82
N LYS A 39 8.43 -10.35 13.45
CA LYS A 39 7.18 -11.08 13.66
C LYS A 39 6.49 -11.33 12.32
N GLN A 40 5.84 -12.48 12.20
CA GLN A 40 4.97 -12.78 11.05
C GLN A 40 3.54 -12.38 11.36
N ILE A 41 2.85 -11.80 10.38
CA ILE A 41 1.43 -11.46 10.44
C ILE A 41 0.75 -11.82 9.13
N THR A 42 -0.53 -12.16 9.19
CA THR A 42 -1.38 -12.29 8.01
C THR A 42 -2.12 -10.97 7.78
N ILE A 43 -1.99 -10.42 6.57
CA ILE A 43 -2.78 -9.26 6.15
C ILE A 43 -4.12 -9.77 5.68
N GLU A 44 -5.19 -9.38 6.36
CA GLU A 44 -6.57 -9.77 6.07
C GLU A 44 -7.52 -8.64 6.48
N ARG A 45 -8.81 -8.81 6.24
CA ARG A 45 -9.81 -7.86 6.74
C ARG A 45 -10.06 -8.11 8.22
N GLU A 46 -9.70 -7.15 9.06
CA GLU A 46 -9.99 -7.17 10.51
C GLU A 46 -11.40 -6.62 10.76
N ILE A 47 -12.40 -7.47 10.63
CA ILE A 47 -13.79 -7.12 10.93
C ILE A 47 -14.16 -7.76 12.26
N ASP A 48 -14.56 -6.94 13.24
CA ASP A 48 -15.13 -7.47 14.48
C ASP A 48 -16.37 -8.32 14.13
N PRO A 49 -16.46 -9.58 14.58
CA PRO A 49 -17.61 -10.46 14.29
C PRO A 49 -18.98 -9.83 14.58
N LYS A 50 -19.04 -8.92 15.55
CA LYS A 50 -20.25 -8.15 15.89
C LYS A 50 -20.66 -7.16 14.78
N CYS A 51 -19.77 -6.89 13.83
CA CYS A 51 -19.99 -5.92 12.74
C CYS A 51 -20.40 -6.60 11.44
N MET A 52 -20.31 -7.91 11.32
CA MET A 52 -20.56 -8.63 10.07
C MET A 52 -21.99 -8.51 9.55
N ASP A 53 -22.96 -8.41 10.46
CA ASP A 53 -24.40 -8.34 10.13
C ASP A 53 -24.99 -6.92 10.26
N ILE A 54 -24.14 -5.90 10.42
CA ILE A 54 -24.61 -4.53 10.50
C ILE A 54 -25.00 -4.03 9.13
N HIS A 55 -26.30 -3.92 8.94
CA HIS A 55 -26.88 -3.37 7.72
C HIS A 55 -26.60 -1.86 7.65
N ILE A 56 -25.73 -1.45 6.73
CA ILE A 56 -25.55 -0.04 6.40
C ILE A 56 -26.73 0.38 5.55
N SER A 57 -27.71 1.08 6.14
CA SER A 57 -28.82 1.63 5.39
C SER A 57 -28.34 2.78 4.48
N ASN A 58 -29.01 2.97 3.35
CA ASN A 58 -28.73 4.09 2.45
C ASN A 58 -28.77 5.43 3.19
N ASP A 59 -29.65 5.60 4.15
CA ASP A 59 -29.73 6.78 5.01
C ASP A 59 -28.46 7.04 5.82
N VAL A 60 -27.83 5.99 6.34
CA VAL A 60 -26.56 6.11 7.05
C VAL A 60 -25.45 6.49 6.09
N PHE A 61 -25.41 5.88 4.93
CA PHE A 61 -24.40 6.13 3.92
C PHE A 61 -24.46 7.57 3.39
N TRP A 62 -25.62 8.00 2.90
CA TRP A 62 -25.78 9.31 2.24
C TRP A 62 -25.83 10.50 3.22
N LYS A 63 -26.25 10.30 4.45
CA LYS A 63 -26.31 11.37 5.46
C LYS A 63 -25.03 11.48 6.29
N ALA A 64 -23.96 10.81 5.92
CA ALA A 64 -22.67 10.78 6.63
C ALA A 64 -22.81 10.46 8.14
N LYS A 65 -23.82 9.71 8.52
CA LYS A 65 -24.09 9.31 9.90
C LYS A 65 -23.46 7.95 10.26
N TYR A 66 -22.28 7.66 9.71
CA TYR A 66 -21.52 6.46 10.08
C TYR A 66 -21.23 6.37 11.57
N ALA A 67 -21.20 7.52 12.23
CA ALA A 67 -21.05 7.62 13.67
C ALA A 67 -22.39 7.61 14.42
N SER A 68 -23.50 7.21 13.80
CA SER A 68 -24.79 7.05 14.44
C SER A 68 -24.64 6.20 15.72
N ASN A 69 -25.35 6.58 16.79
CA ASN A 69 -25.38 5.82 18.04
C ASN A 69 -25.95 4.39 17.88
N LYS A 70 -26.61 4.12 16.75
CA LYS A 70 -27.11 2.79 16.37
C LYS A 70 -26.00 1.87 15.87
N VAL A 71 -24.83 2.42 15.47
CA VAL A 71 -23.68 1.61 15.06
C VAL A 71 -22.81 1.36 16.27
N PRO A 72 -22.51 0.09 16.63
CA PRO A 72 -21.63 -0.23 17.74
C PRO A 72 -20.29 0.51 17.60
N LYS A 73 -19.74 0.97 18.73
CA LYS A 73 -18.48 1.73 18.75
C LYS A 73 -17.33 0.97 18.06
N ALA A 74 -17.30 -0.35 18.20
CA ALA A 74 -16.31 -1.21 17.55
C ALA A 74 -16.42 -1.24 16.02
N CYS A 75 -17.59 -0.87 15.46
CA CYS A 75 -17.89 -0.91 14.05
C CYS A 75 -17.78 0.46 13.36
N LYS A 76 -17.44 1.49 14.13
CA LYS A 76 -17.20 2.83 13.59
C LYS A 76 -15.86 2.83 12.88
N SER A 77 -15.87 2.93 11.55
CA SER A 77 -14.64 3.13 10.81
C SER A 77 -14.00 4.46 11.21
N THR A 78 -12.70 4.43 11.45
CA THR A 78 -11.91 5.63 11.70
C THR A 78 -11.66 6.32 10.38
N PHE A 79 -12.62 7.14 9.93
CA PHE A 79 -12.36 8.04 8.81
C PHE A 79 -11.41 9.13 9.30
N ILE A 80 -10.23 9.15 8.75
CA ILE A 80 -9.35 10.31 8.82
C ILE A 80 -9.92 11.30 7.82
N THR A 81 -10.84 12.15 8.28
CA THR A 81 -11.34 13.23 7.44
C THR A 81 -10.19 14.14 7.04
N SER A 82 -10.08 14.41 5.76
CA SER A 82 -9.00 15.20 5.23
C SER A 82 -8.99 16.61 5.82
N ALA A 83 -7.88 16.99 6.42
CA ALA A 83 -7.57 18.38 6.71
C ALA A 83 -7.20 19.17 5.43
N GLY A 84 -7.09 18.51 4.28
CA GLY A 84 -6.66 19.07 3.01
C GLY A 84 -7.80 19.31 2.03
N LYS A 85 -7.74 20.44 1.30
CA LYS A 85 -8.66 20.76 0.20
C LYS A 85 -8.29 20.08 -1.12
N VAL A 86 -7.17 19.35 -1.17
CA VAL A 86 -6.61 18.78 -2.39
C VAL A 86 -6.91 17.29 -2.43
N ILE A 87 -7.46 16.83 -3.55
CA ILE A 87 -7.55 15.41 -3.88
C ILE A 87 -6.64 15.19 -5.08
N PHE A 88 -5.70 14.27 -4.94
CA PHE A 88 -4.80 13.93 -6.03
C PHE A 88 -5.51 13.06 -7.08
N PRO A 89 -5.20 13.25 -8.38
CA PRO A 89 -5.76 12.42 -9.44
C PRO A 89 -5.31 10.96 -9.29
N MET A 90 -5.96 10.07 -10.03
CA MET A 90 -5.54 8.65 -10.06
C MET A 90 -4.13 8.49 -10.63
N GLN A 91 -3.70 9.35 -11.54
CA GLN A 91 -2.38 9.30 -12.15
C GLN A 91 -1.61 10.59 -11.84
N ILE A 92 -0.50 10.47 -11.10
CA ILE A 92 0.37 11.60 -10.74
C ILE A 92 1.54 11.79 -11.72
N HIS A 93 1.85 10.78 -12.54
CA HIS A 93 2.86 10.82 -13.60
C HIS A 93 2.57 9.74 -14.62
N LYS A 94 2.84 10.00 -15.91
CA LYS A 94 2.49 9.10 -17.03
C LYS A 94 3.15 7.71 -16.95
N GLU A 95 4.31 7.61 -16.31
CA GLU A 95 5.09 6.36 -16.18
C GLU A 95 5.01 5.75 -14.77
N ILE A 96 4.23 6.34 -13.87
CA ILE A 96 4.02 5.82 -12.52
C ILE A 96 2.65 5.17 -12.45
N GLU A 97 2.63 3.87 -12.18
CA GLU A 97 1.40 3.14 -11.99
C GLU A 97 0.79 3.47 -10.63
N THR A 98 -0.52 3.75 -10.64
CA THR A 98 -1.32 3.88 -9.43
C THR A 98 -1.88 2.52 -9.06
N TYR A 99 -1.66 2.10 -7.83
CA TYR A 99 -2.10 0.82 -7.28
C TYR A 99 -3.35 1.00 -6.43
N GLY A 100 -4.26 0.03 -6.54
CA GLY A 100 -5.30 -0.25 -5.56
C GLY A 100 -4.83 -1.31 -4.55
N GLU A 101 -5.72 -1.72 -3.66
CA GLU A 101 -5.41 -2.64 -2.56
C GLU A 101 -4.92 -4.00 -3.07
N MET A 102 -5.48 -4.48 -4.17
CA MET A 102 -5.11 -5.78 -4.73
C MET A 102 -3.69 -5.79 -5.29
N GLU A 103 -3.29 -4.70 -5.96
CA GLU A 103 -1.93 -4.52 -6.48
C GLU A 103 -0.94 -4.34 -5.33
N VAL A 104 -1.34 -3.62 -4.26
CA VAL A 104 -0.54 -3.52 -3.01
C VAL A 104 -0.30 -4.90 -2.41
N MET A 105 -1.33 -5.72 -2.29
CA MET A 105 -1.24 -7.09 -1.78
C MET A 105 -0.31 -7.95 -2.64
N ALA A 106 -0.46 -7.87 -3.96
CA ALA A 106 0.41 -8.58 -4.90
C ALA A 106 1.87 -8.11 -4.78
N PHE A 107 2.09 -6.82 -4.64
CA PHE A 107 3.42 -6.23 -4.41
C PHE A 107 4.05 -6.75 -3.11
N ILE A 108 3.32 -6.70 -2.00
CA ILE A 108 3.80 -7.21 -0.70
C ILE A 108 4.16 -8.70 -0.79
N LYS A 109 3.32 -9.51 -1.46
CA LYS A 109 3.59 -10.93 -1.65
C LYS A 109 4.88 -11.16 -2.44
N LYS A 110 5.09 -10.43 -3.52
CA LYS A 110 6.30 -10.53 -4.36
C LYS A 110 7.55 -10.06 -3.60
N MET A 111 7.45 -8.95 -2.88
CA MET A 111 8.54 -8.35 -2.12
C MET A 111 9.16 -9.28 -1.08
N GLN A 112 8.41 -10.27 -0.57
CA GLN A 112 8.94 -11.25 0.40
C GLN A 112 10.06 -12.11 -0.17
N HIS A 113 10.13 -12.24 -1.50
CA HIS A 113 11.11 -13.06 -2.21
C HIS A 113 11.98 -12.24 -3.17
N ASP A 114 11.86 -10.91 -3.14
CA ASP A 114 12.57 -10.01 -4.04
C ASP A 114 13.11 -8.79 -3.25
N SER A 115 14.39 -8.87 -2.90
CA SER A 115 15.07 -7.80 -2.16
C SER A 115 15.26 -6.50 -2.94
N THR A 116 14.94 -6.50 -4.25
CA THR A 116 14.97 -5.29 -5.09
C THR A 116 13.68 -4.49 -5.00
N MET A 117 12.74 -4.91 -4.18
CA MET A 117 11.45 -4.24 -3.97
C MET A 117 11.36 -3.65 -2.55
N LEU A 118 10.71 -2.49 -2.42
CA LEU A 118 10.44 -1.85 -1.14
C LEU A 118 9.02 -1.29 -1.08
N PHE A 119 8.36 -1.51 0.04
CA PHE A 119 7.09 -0.87 0.37
C PHE A 119 7.34 0.23 1.41
N ILE A 120 6.97 1.46 1.12
CA ILE A 120 7.40 2.65 1.86
C ILE A 120 6.19 3.46 2.32
N ASP A 121 6.07 3.59 3.64
CA ASP A 121 5.23 4.59 4.28
C ASP A 121 5.97 5.92 4.33
N THR A 122 5.44 6.93 3.66
CA THR A 122 6.08 8.24 3.53
C THR A 122 5.66 9.23 4.60
N ARG A 123 4.80 8.81 5.55
CA ARG A 123 4.25 9.65 6.61
C ARG A 123 5.30 9.95 7.68
N ASP A 124 4.93 10.89 8.56
CA ASP A 124 5.68 11.20 9.76
C ASP A 124 5.83 9.94 10.63
N GLU A 125 6.94 9.84 11.34
CA GLU A 125 7.31 8.67 12.14
C GLU A 125 6.23 8.32 13.18
N GLU A 126 5.68 9.32 13.87
CA GLU A 126 4.59 9.12 14.84
C GLU A 126 3.35 8.42 14.22
N TRP A 127 3.01 8.76 12.98
CA TRP A 127 1.89 8.12 12.27
C TRP A 127 2.22 6.68 11.87
N TYR A 128 3.46 6.46 11.43
CA TYR A 128 3.95 5.13 11.08
C TYR A 128 3.98 4.20 12.30
N GLU A 129 4.49 4.69 13.44
CA GLU A 129 4.56 3.92 14.70
C GLU A 129 3.17 3.62 15.25
N TYR A 130 2.27 4.60 15.17
CA TYR A 130 0.91 4.42 15.62
C TYR A 130 0.16 3.34 14.83
N ARG A 131 0.27 3.37 13.50
CA ARG A 131 -0.37 2.38 12.62
C ARG A 131 0.14 2.49 11.19
N THR A 132 0.53 1.36 10.60
CA THR A 132 0.97 1.26 9.21
C THR A 132 0.49 -0.03 8.54
N ILE A 133 0.64 -0.11 7.22
CA ILE A 133 0.38 -1.33 6.46
C ILE A 133 1.53 -2.33 6.72
N PRO A 134 1.23 -3.61 7.03
CA PRO A 134 2.26 -4.61 7.29
C PRO A 134 3.24 -4.76 6.12
N GLY A 135 4.53 -4.88 6.45
CA GLY A 135 5.61 -4.97 5.46
C GLY A 135 6.15 -3.62 4.99
N ALA A 136 5.48 -2.51 5.31
CA ALA A 136 6.02 -1.19 5.01
C ALA A 136 7.16 -0.79 5.96
N MET A 137 8.15 -0.08 5.40
CA MET A 137 9.15 0.64 6.17
C MET A 137 8.88 2.15 6.10
N ASN A 138 9.30 2.89 7.11
CA ASN A 138 9.21 4.33 7.07
C ASN A 138 10.41 4.96 6.36
N ILE A 139 10.12 5.85 5.42
CA ILE A 139 11.05 6.87 4.91
C ILE A 139 10.24 8.16 4.82
N HIS A 140 10.35 8.99 5.84
CA HIS A 140 9.60 10.23 5.91
C HIS A 140 9.91 11.12 4.69
N TYR A 141 8.86 11.53 3.97
CA TYR A 141 8.99 12.27 2.70
C TYR A 141 9.90 13.51 2.81
N VAL A 142 9.97 14.12 3.99
CA VAL A 142 10.75 15.34 4.23
C VAL A 142 12.25 15.13 4.06
N TYR A 143 12.75 13.91 4.30
CA TYR A 143 14.16 13.58 4.11
C TYR A 143 14.59 13.77 2.67
N MET A 144 13.73 13.40 1.71
CA MET A 144 13.97 13.60 0.29
C MET A 144 13.73 15.05 -0.16
N MET A 145 12.82 15.77 0.52
CA MET A 145 12.48 17.16 0.20
C MET A 145 13.48 18.19 0.73
N LYS A 146 14.09 17.89 1.89
CA LYS A 146 14.97 18.83 2.62
C LYS A 146 16.31 18.15 2.98
N PRO A 147 17.08 17.67 1.99
CA PRO A 147 18.30 16.88 2.25
C PRO A 147 19.39 17.60 3.04
N LYS A 148 19.41 18.93 3.00
CA LYS A 148 20.38 19.74 3.79
C LYS A 148 20.01 19.83 5.27
N VAL A 149 18.72 19.67 5.61
CA VAL A 149 18.24 19.73 7.00
C VAL A 149 18.34 18.36 7.65
N PHE A 150 18.08 17.30 6.88
CA PHE A 150 18.04 15.90 7.32
C PHE A 150 19.13 15.10 6.61
N GLU A 151 20.38 15.54 6.72
CA GLU A 151 21.47 15.01 5.90
C GLU A 151 21.73 13.51 6.14
N GLU A 152 21.71 13.08 7.40
CA GLU A 152 21.97 11.67 7.74
C GLU A 152 20.81 10.75 7.33
N GLU A 153 19.56 11.17 7.57
CA GLU A 153 18.36 10.45 7.16
C GLU A 153 18.24 10.39 5.64
N TYR A 154 18.63 11.47 4.96
CA TYR A 154 18.71 11.50 3.51
C TYR A 154 19.72 10.48 2.97
N LYS A 155 20.96 10.46 3.50
CA LYS A 155 21.98 9.49 3.10
C LYS A 155 21.52 8.04 3.34
N LYS A 156 20.92 7.77 4.50
CA LYS A 156 20.34 6.45 4.81
C LYS A 156 19.23 6.09 3.84
N SER A 157 18.40 7.06 3.45
CA SER A 157 17.32 6.85 2.48
C SER A 157 17.85 6.52 1.09
N LEU A 158 18.91 7.21 0.63
CA LEU A 158 19.55 6.88 -0.65
C LEU A 158 20.04 5.42 -0.68
N VAL A 159 20.71 4.98 0.37
CA VAL A 159 21.18 3.58 0.49
C VAL A 159 20.01 2.60 0.44
N LYS A 160 18.95 2.84 1.23
CA LYS A 160 17.75 1.98 1.24
C LYS A 160 17.10 1.88 -0.14
N LEU A 161 17.07 2.99 -0.89
CA LEU A 161 16.48 3.08 -2.23
C LEU A 161 17.38 2.48 -3.33
N GLY A 162 18.62 2.09 -3.00
CA GLY A 162 19.58 1.58 -3.98
C GLY A 162 20.15 2.68 -4.88
N ILE A 163 20.18 3.92 -4.40
CA ILE A 163 20.76 5.06 -5.11
C ILE A 163 22.24 5.14 -4.73
N LEU A 164 23.11 5.04 -5.72
CA LEU A 164 24.54 5.04 -5.52
C LEU A 164 25.15 6.44 -5.77
N GLY A 165 26.25 6.71 -5.08
CA GLY A 165 26.95 8.00 -5.18
C GLY A 165 26.62 8.93 -4.01
N LYS A 166 27.57 9.84 -3.71
CA LYS A 166 27.44 10.81 -2.60
C LYS A 166 26.86 12.17 -3.03
N LYS A 167 26.88 12.44 -4.33
CA LYS A 167 26.39 13.68 -4.96
C LYS A 167 25.97 13.44 -6.40
N LYS A 168 25.22 14.38 -6.98
CA LYS A 168 24.82 14.32 -8.39
C LYS A 168 26.04 14.35 -9.34
N PRO A 169 25.99 13.62 -10.46
CA PRO A 169 24.93 12.71 -10.85
C PRO A 169 24.92 11.43 -10.00
N PHE A 170 23.73 10.97 -9.62
CA PHE A 170 23.56 9.69 -8.91
C PHE A 170 23.52 8.53 -9.91
N ASP A 171 23.93 7.35 -9.46
CA ASP A 171 23.78 6.11 -10.20
C ASP A 171 22.56 5.33 -9.70
N PHE A 172 21.65 5.00 -10.61
CA PHE A 172 20.40 4.30 -10.35
C PHE A 172 20.42 2.83 -10.82
N SER A 173 21.60 2.30 -11.18
CA SER A 173 21.72 0.90 -11.64
C SER A 173 21.20 -0.11 -10.64
N GLN A 174 21.28 0.21 -9.33
CA GLN A 174 20.77 -0.59 -8.22
C GLN A 174 19.46 -0.06 -7.64
N ALA A 175 18.82 0.92 -8.32
CA ALA A 175 17.57 1.49 -7.85
C ALA A 175 16.48 0.43 -7.69
N LYS A 176 15.83 0.41 -6.54
CA LYS A 176 14.80 -0.57 -6.21
C LYS A 176 13.44 -0.21 -6.84
N THR A 177 12.61 -1.20 -7.07
CA THR A 177 11.19 -0.94 -7.37
C THR A 177 10.49 -0.60 -6.07
N ILE A 178 9.91 0.59 -5.98
CA ILE A 178 9.32 1.11 -4.75
C ILE A 178 7.82 1.33 -4.90
N LEU A 179 7.07 0.99 -3.85
CA LEU A 179 5.66 1.34 -3.73
C LEU A 179 5.51 2.34 -2.58
N LEU A 180 4.96 3.50 -2.88
CA LEU A 180 4.82 4.61 -1.93
C LEU A 180 3.37 4.82 -1.55
N PHE A 181 3.11 5.12 -0.27
CA PHE A 181 1.80 5.58 0.19
C PHE A 181 1.92 6.61 1.32
N CYS A 182 0.80 7.26 1.63
CA CYS A 182 0.63 8.12 2.80
C CYS A 182 -0.77 7.93 3.39
N ASN A 183 -1.42 9.00 3.87
CA ASN A 183 -2.71 8.85 4.54
C ASN A 183 -3.89 8.57 3.59
N GLY A 184 -3.84 9.02 2.35
CA GLY A 184 -4.96 8.83 1.42
C GLY A 184 -4.88 9.75 0.19
N ALA A 185 -5.91 9.74 -0.62
CA ALA A 185 -5.99 10.50 -1.87
C ALA A 185 -5.84 12.03 -1.70
N TRP A 186 -6.07 12.53 -0.51
CA TRP A 186 -5.94 13.93 -0.11
C TRP A 186 -4.56 14.27 0.47
N CYS A 187 -3.73 13.27 0.75
CA CYS A 187 -2.45 13.44 1.40
C CYS A 187 -1.34 13.78 0.40
N SER A 188 -0.60 14.86 0.65
CA SER A 188 0.46 15.33 -0.24
C SER A 188 1.84 14.72 0.03
N GLN A 189 2.01 13.88 1.05
CA GLN A 189 3.34 13.40 1.48
C GLN A 189 3.97 12.47 0.45
N SER A 190 3.27 11.41 0.02
CA SER A 190 3.78 10.52 -1.03
C SER A 190 3.94 11.22 -2.40
N PRO A 191 3.00 12.08 -2.88
CA PRO A 191 3.23 12.87 -4.08
C PRO A 191 4.46 13.80 -4.00
N LYS A 192 4.73 14.40 -2.84
CA LYS A 192 5.94 15.22 -2.63
C LYS A 192 7.19 14.37 -2.70
N MET A 193 7.19 13.18 -2.10
CA MET A 193 8.32 12.26 -2.20
C MET A 193 8.55 11.81 -3.64
N VAL A 194 7.50 11.46 -4.39
CA VAL A 194 7.58 11.14 -5.83
C VAL A 194 8.26 12.29 -6.58
N LYS A 195 7.79 13.53 -6.38
CA LYS A 195 8.38 14.71 -7.03
C LYS A 195 9.87 14.86 -6.71
N ALA A 196 10.27 14.64 -5.46
CA ALA A 196 11.67 14.73 -5.06
C ALA A 196 12.52 13.63 -5.70
N LEU A 197 12.03 12.39 -5.76
CA LEU A 197 12.71 11.27 -6.41
C LEU A 197 12.90 11.51 -7.91
N LEU A 198 11.87 11.96 -8.61
CA LEU A 198 11.95 12.31 -10.04
C LEU A 198 12.97 13.44 -10.28
N ALA A 199 13.01 14.45 -9.39
CA ALA A 199 13.99 15.53 -9.47
C ALA A 199 15.44 15.08 -9.20
N LEU A 200 15.63 13.92 -8.57
CA LEU A 200 16.96 13.28 -8.44
C LEU A 200 17.35 12.49 -9.68
N GLY A 201 16.39 12.09 -10.52
CA GLY A 201 16.57 11.22 -11.67
C GLY A 201 16.18 9.76 -11.41
N TYR A 202 15.43 9.49 -10.36
CA TYR A 202 14.94 8.13 -10.07
C TYR A 202 14.06 7.62 -11.20
N PRO A 203 14.25 6.38 -11.69
CA PRO A 203 13.50 5.83 -12.81
C PRO A 203 12.00 5.79 -12.49
N PRO A 204 11.14 6.51 -13.21
CA PRO A 204 9.72 6.60 -12.88
C PRO A 204 9.00 5.26 -12.98
N GLU A 205 9.40 4.37 -13.87
CA GLU A 205 8.84 3.03 -14.04
C GLU A 205 9.08 2.12 -12.81
N LYS A 206 10.08 2.45 -12.00
CA LYS A 206 10.37 1.77 -10.73
C LYS A 206 9.58 2.33 -9.55
N ILE A 207 8.81 3.40 -9.75
CA ILE A 207 7.93 3.97 -8.73
C ILE A 207 6.52 3.47 -8.96
N LYS A 208 5.89 2.96 -7.88
CA LYS A 208 4.47 2.64 -7.81
C LYS A 208 3.85 3.48 -6.71
N TRP A 209 2.60 3.85 -6.86
CA TRP A 209 1.93 4.72 -5.92
C TRP A 209 0.58 4.15 -5.48
N TYR A 210 0.43 3.87 -4.19
CA TYR A 210 -0.85 3.52 -3.59
C TYR A 210 -1.57 4.80 -3.15
N ARG A 211 -2.48 5.29 -3.99
CA ARG A 211 -3.20 6.54 -3.80
C ARG A 211 -4.13 6.50 -2.59
N GLY A 212 -4.81 5.39 -2.36
CA GLY A 212 -5.75 5.18 -1.27
C GLY A 212 -5.12 5.30 0.11
N GLY A 213 -3.88 4.87 0.26
CA GLY A 213 -3.11 4.97 1.48
C GLY A 213 -3.80 4.32 2.68
N MET A 214 -3.58 4.90 3.86
CA MET A 214 -4.19 4.39 5.10
C MET A 214 -5.70 4.57 5.13
N ASP A 215 -6.24 5.58 4.46
CA ASP A 215 -7.68 5.89 4.46
C ASP A 215 -8.48 4.76 3.84
N ASP A 216 -8.16 4.39 2.59
CA ASP A 216 -8.84 3.30 1.90
C ASP A 216 -8.53 1.94 2.57
N TRP A 217 -7.27 1.73 3.00
CA TRP A 217 -6.86 0.52 3.71
C TRP A 217 -7.69 0.27 4.98
N LEU A 218 -7.88 1.29 5.80
CA LEU A 218 -8.70 1.24 7.01
C LEU A 218 -10.20 1.19 6.68
N GLY A 219 -10.65 1.88 5.64
CA GLY A 219 -12.02 1.85 5.16
C GLY A 219 -12.48 0.45 4.77
N LEU A 220 -11.57 -0.36 4.24
CA LEU A 220 -11.79 -1.77 3.93
C LEU A 220 -11.52 -2.72 5.11
N SER A 221 -11.25 -2.18 6.29
CA SER A 221 -10.94 -2.97 7.50
C SER A 221 -9.75 -3.91 7.33
N MET A 222 -8.74 -3.45 6.59
CA MET A 222 -7.53 -4.23 6.32
C MET A 222 -6.59 -4.24 7.53
N THR A 223 -5.85 -5.33 7.69
CA THR A 223 -4.86 -5.53 8.76
C THR A 223 -3.81 -4.42 8.79
N THR A 224 -3.50 -3.95 9.97
CA THR A 224 -2.43 -2.98 10.23
C THR A 224 -1.49 -3.45 11.33
N THR A 225 -0.28 -2.89 11.37
CA THR A 225 0.67 -3.10 12.47
C THR A 225 0.89 -1.82 13.25
N LYS A 226 1.27 -1.97 14.52
CA LYS A 226 1.82 -0.92 15.38
C LYS A 226 3.30 -1.20 15.60
N LYS A 227 4.11 -0.18 15.66
CA LYS A 227 5.53 -0.28 15.99
C LYS A 227 5.76 -0.03 17.48
#